data_536eb386ee48dc1ebb8431d2449dfc97
#
_entry.id   536eb386ee48dc1ebb8431d2449dfc97
#
_cell.length_a   1.000
_cell.length_b   1.000
_cell.length_c   1.000
_cell.angle_alpha   90.00
_cell.angle_beta   90.00
_cell.angle_gamma   90.00
#
_symmetry.space_group_name_H-M   'P 1'
#
loop_
_entity.id
_entity.type
_entity.pdbx_description
1 polymer ?
#
loop_
_entity_poly.entity_id
_entity_poly.type
_entity_poly.pdbx_seq_one_letter_code
_entity_poly.pdbx_strand_id
1 'polypeptide(L)'
;MRHTIIATVCLLIAAPALAQSVGEKTGVNSVLGVSPSTPDFVTQVAISDMFEIEASKLAQQRGNAGEKSFASQMVTDHTKTSTELKGLVSGGKVHAELPTGLDSSHQRKLDALKAASDKDFSSEFNSMQVSAHKDAVDLFERYAKGGDDPNLKDWAGKTLPALQHHFQMAQDLDKARPTATTGERR
;
A
#
# COMPACT_ATOMS: atom_id res chain seq x y z
N MET A 1 37.23 52.30 -11.38
CA MET A 1 36.99 50.96 -10.79
C MET A 1 35.57 50.54 -11.10
N ARG A 2 35.38 49.57 -11.99
CA ARG A 2 34.04 49.08 -12.40
C ARG A 2 33.76 47.82 -11.56
N HIS A 3 32.72 47.83 -10.71
CA HIS A 3 32.32 46.68 -9.90
C HIS A 3 31.30 45.89 -10.71
N THR A 4 31.68 44.69 -11.13
CA THR A 4 30.83 43.75 -11.79
C THR A 4 30.10 42.93 -10.70
N ILE A 5 28.78 43.13 -10.57
CA ILE A 5 27.94 42.34 -9.67
C ILE A 5 27.55 41.08 -10.43
N ILE A 6 28.03 39.92 -10.01
CA ILE A 6 27.61 38.60 -10.51
C ILE A 6 26.37 38.21 -9.71
N ALA A 7 25.22 38.27 -10.32
CA ALA A 7 23.97 37.75 -9.75
C ALA A 7 23.92 36.23 -9.96
N THR A 8 24.10 35.48 -8.88
CA THR A 8 23.94 34.03 -8.87
C THR A 8 22.45 33.72 -8.86
N VAL A 9 21.92 33.28 -10.00
CA VAL A 9 20.53 32.76 -10.09
C VAL A 9 20.53 31.34 -9.56
N CYS A 10 20.03 31.15 -8.33
CA CYS A 10 19.71 29.83 -7.80
C CYS A 10 18.46 29.28 -8.50
N LEU A 11 18.65 28.36 -9.44
CA LEU A 11 17.56 27.61 -10.05
C LEU A 11 17.05 26.59 -9.02
N LEU A 12 15.94 26.90 -8.35
CA LEU A 12 15.21 25.94 -7.53
C LEU A 12 14.56 24.92 -8.47
N ILE A 13 15.17 23.76 -8.62
CA ILE A 13 14.55 22.61 -9.28
C ILE A 13 13.51 22.09 -8.28
N ALA A 14 12.26 22.50 -8.46
CA ALA A 14 11.13 21.88 -7.77
C ALA A 14 11.00 20.47 -8.35
N ALA A 15 11.36 19.45 -7.54
CA ALA A 15 11.01 18.07 -7.86
C ALA A 15 9.48 17.99 -7.99
N PRO A 16 8.93 17.36 -9.05
CA PRO A 16 7.48 17.17 -9.15
C PRO A 16 7.03 16.35 -7.94
N ALA A 17 6.18 16.92 -7.10
CA ALA A 17 5.52 16.17 -6.05
C ALA A 17 4.61 15.15 -6.73
N LEU A 18 4.85 13.86 -6.52
CA LEU A 18 3.96 12.77 -6.92
C LEU A 18 2.66 12.94 -6.12
N ALA A 19 1.72 13.70 -6.66
CA ALA A 19 0.42 13.92 -6.05
C ALA A 19 -0.59 13.04 -6.78
N GLN A 20 -1.19 12.09 -6.05
CA GLN A 20 -2.36 11.37 -6.53
C GLN A 20 -3.45 12.35 -6.98
N SER A 21 -4.22 11.97 -8.01
CA SER A 21 -5.38 12.75 -8.43
C SER A 21 -6.38 12.94 -7.28
N VAL A 22 -7.13 14.02 -7.31
CA VAL A 22 -8.14 14.31 -6.27
C VAL A 22 -9.17 13.19 -6.17
N GLY A 23 -9.58 12.61 -7.29
CA GLY A 23 -10.54 11.50 -7.34
C GLY A 23 -10.04 10.24 -6.63
N GLU A 24 -8.76 9.90 -6.74
CA GLU A 24 -8.15 8.78 -6.02
C GLU A 24 -8.00 9.09 -4.52
N LYS A 25 -7.51 10.28 -4.17
CA LYS A 25 -7.36 10.69 -2.76
C LYS A 25 -8.67 10.70 -1.97
N THR A 26 -9.76 11.04 -2.62
CA THR A 26 -11.10 11.14 -1.99
C THR A 26 -11.89 9.84 -2.05
N GLY A 27 -11.39 8.81 -2.76
CA GLY A 27 -12.09 7.55 -2.98
C GLY A 27 -13.26 7.65 -3.98
N VAL A 28 -13.47 8.79 -4.61
CA VAL A 28 -14.57 8.97 -5.60
C VAL A 28 -14.41 8.03 -6.78
N ASN A 29 -13.19 7.85 -7.28
CA ASN A 29 -12.93 6.92 -8.38
C ASN A 29 -13.26 5.46 -8.01
N SER A 30 -12.96 5.04 -6.79
CA SER A 30 -13.31 3.70 -6.28
C SER A 30 -14.83 3.52 -6.26
N VAL A 31 -15.58 4.46 -5.70
CA VAL A 31 -17.05 4.40 -5.65
C VAL A 31 -17.69 4.37 -7.04
N LEU A 32 -17.12 5.09 -8.00
CA LEU A 32 -17.62 5.16 -9.38
C LEU A 32 -17.08 4.03 -10.29
N GLY A 33 -16.19 3.18 -9.79
CA GLY A 33 -15.53 2.14 -10.58
C GLY A 33 -14.61 2.68 -11.69
N VAL A 34 -14.12 3.92 -11.53
CA VAL A 34 -13.22 4.55 -12.48
C VAL A 34 -11.80 4.04 -12.25
N SER A 35 -11.12 3.62 -13.34
CA SER A 35 -9.72 3.21 -13.27
C SER A 35 -8.82 4.39 -12.87
N PRO A 36 -7.85 4.20 -11.97
CA PRO A 36 -6.83 5.21 -11.75
C PRO A 36 -5.95 5.40 -12.98
N SER A 37 -5.28 6.56 -13.07
CA SER A 37 -4.22 6.76 -14.04
C SER A 37 -3.01 5.85 -13.74
N THR A 38 -2.17 5.58 -14.75
CA THR A 38 -0.92 4.81 -14.55
C THR A 38 -0.05 5.37 -13.41
N PRO A 39 0.24 6.69 -13.31
CA PRO A 39 1.00 7.23 -12.18
C PRO A 39 0.33 7.03 -10.82
N ASP A 40 -1.01 7.20 -10.75
CA ASP A 40 -1.75 6.99 -9.50
C ASP A 40 -1.71 5.52 -9.06
N PHE A 41 -1.91 4.59 -9.99
CA PHE A 41 -1.85 3.15 -9.71
C PHE A 41 -0.47 2.74 -9.21
N VAL A 42 0.61 3.12 -9.93
CA VAL A 42 2.00 2.83 -9.54
C VAL A 42 2.31 3.39 -8.14
N THR A 43 1.91 4.63 -7.89
CA THR A 43 2.13 5.28 -6.59
C THR A 43 1.41 4.54 -5.46
N GLN A 44 0.13 4.21 -5.65
CA GLN A 44 -0.68 3.52 -4.64
C GLN A 44 -0.15 2.11 -4.35
N VAL A 45 0.18 1.34 -5.39
CA VAL A 45 0.73 -0.02 -5.23
C VAL A 45 2.06 0.02 -4.50
N ALA A 46 2.99 0.90 -4.90
CA ALA A 46 4.30 0.97 -4.27
C ALA A 46 4.23 1.39 -2.79
N ILE A 47 3.35 2.34 -2.44
CA ILE A 47 3.12 2.75 -1.05
C ILE A 47 2.48 1.61 -0.25
N SER A 48 1.45 0.95 -0.81
CA SER A 48 0.80 -0.20 -0.18
C SER A 48 1.78 -1.32 0.10
N ASP A 49 2.60 -1.73 -0.87
CA ASP A 49 3.60 -2.78 -0.70
C ASP A 49 4.61 -2.44 0.41
N MET A 50 5.13 -1.21 0.42
CA MET A 50 6.04 -0.76 1.49
C MET A 50 5.38 -0.83 2.86
N PHE A 51 4.12 -0.41 2.96
CA PHE A 51 3.36 -0.46 4.21
C PHE A 51 3.12 -1.91 4.65
N GLU A 52 2.68 -2.79 3.74
CA GLU A 52 2.41 -4.20 4.03
C GLU A 52 3.65 -4.94 4.50
N ILE A 53 4.80 -4.71 3.88
CA ILE A 53 6.07 -5.29 4.29
C ILE A 53 6.43 -4.86 5.73
N GLU A 54 6.32 -3.57 6.06
CA GLU A 54 6.68 -3.08 7.39
C GLU A 54 5.67 -3.49 8.48
N ALA A 55 4.36 -3.44 8.19
CA ALA A 55 3.33 -3.93 9.10
C ALA A 55 3.48 -5.43 9.38
N SER A 56 3.77 -6.21 8.35
CA SER A 56 3.99 -7.65 8.48
C SER A 56 5.26 -8.00 9.25
N LYS A 57 6.36 -7.25 9.10
CA LYS A 57 7.55 -7.40 9.96
C LYS A 57 7.24 -7.19 11.45
N LEU A 58 6.36 -6.25 11.79
CA LEU A 58 5.90 -6.07 13.16
C LEU A 58 5.09 -7.29 13.64
N ALA A 59 4.21 -7.82 12.79
CA ALA A 59 3.43 -9.00 13.14
C ALA A 59 4.27 -10.27 13.27
N GLN A 60 5.36 -10.42 12.51
CA GLN A 60 6.33 -11.50 12.71
C GLN A 60 6.98 -11.46 14.11
N GLN A 61 7.13 -10.27 14.69
CA GLN A 61 7.73 -10.09 16.02
C GLN A 61 6.70 -10.24 17.12
N ARG A 62 5.51 -9.60 16.98
CA ARG A 62 4.53 -9.40 18.04
C ARG A 62 3.27 -10.26 17.93
N GLY A 63 2.98 -10.78 16.73
CA GLY A 63 1.75 -11.52 16.45
C GLY A 63 1.71 -12.91 17.09
N ASN A 64 0.51 -13.50 17.14
CA ASN A 64 0.32 -14.91 17.44
C ASN A 64 0.79 -15.81 16.28
N ALA A 65 0.70 -17.12 16.42
CA ALA A 65 1.21 -18.07 15.41
C ALA A 65 0.53 -17.90 14.03
N GLY A 66 -0.79 -17.65 13.99
CA GLY A 66 -1.52 -17.43 12.74
C GLY A 66 -1.09 -16.12 12.07
N GLU A 67 -0.99 -15.04 12.85
CA GLU A 67 -0.52 -13.73 12.37
C GLU A 67 0.92 -13.79 11.86
N LYS A 68 1.81 -14.51 12.54
CA LYS A 68 3.19 -14.71 12.09
C LYS A 68 3.27 -15.48 10.77
N SER A 69 2.45 -16.50 10.59
CA SER A 69 2.36 -17.26 9.33
C SER A 69 1.86 -16.38 8.20
N PHE A 70 0.74 -15.68 8.41
CA PHE A 70 0.20 -14.71 7.46
C PHE A 70 1.25 -13.64 7.10
N ALA A 71 1.85 -13.01 8.09
CA ALA A 71 2.85 -11.96 7.91
C ALA A 71 4.07 -12.43 7.10
N SER A 72 4.51 -13.68 7.29
CA SER A 72 5.62 -14.24 6.49
C SER A 72 5.26 -14.37 5.01
N GLN A 73 4.02 -14.75 4.71
CA GLN A 73 3.50 -14.78 3.34
C GLN A 73 3.44 -13.36 2.76
N MET A 74 2.90 -12.39 3.53
CA MET A 74 2.79 -10.99 3.08
C MET A 74 4.15 -10.38 2.76
N VAL A 75 5.17 -10.57 3.61
CA VAL A 75 6.53 -10.08 3.32
C VAL A 75 7.05 -10.67 2.01
N THR A 76 6.86 -11.95 1.78
CA THR A 76 7.32 -12.63 0.56
C THR A 76 6.63 -12.07 -0.68
N ASP A 77 5.31 -12.04 -0.67
CA ASP A 77 4.51 -11.70 -1.85
C ASP A 77 4.58 -10.20 -2.17
N HIS A 78 4.52 -9.32 -1.17
CA HIS A 78 4.65 -7.88 -1.39
C HIS A 78 6.08 -7.45 -1.76
N THR A 79 7.11 -8.19 -1.35
CA THR A 79 8.48 -8.00 -1.87
C THR A 79 8.57 -8.39 -3.34
N LYS A 80 7.90 -9.46 -3.76
CA LYS A 80 7.83 -9.88 -5.15
C LYS A 80 7.10 -8.84 -6.00
N THR A 81 5.90 -8.38 -5.60
CA THR A 81 5.14 -7.37 -6.35
C THR A 81 5.89 -6.06 -6.47
N SER A 82 6.54 -5.58 -5.39
CA SER A 82 7.43 -4.41 -5.42
C SER A 82 8.57 -4.56 -6.42
N THR A 83 9.18 -5.75 -6.48
CA THR A 83 10.30 -6.02 -7.40
C THR A 83 9.82 -6.04 -8.86
N GLU A 84 8.67 -6.66 -9.12
CA GLU A 84 8.07 -6.72 -10.45
C GLU A 84 7.65 -5.33 -10.94
N LEU A 85 6.96 -4.55 -10.10
CA LEU A 85 6.55 -3.17 -10.41
C LEU A 85 7.77 -2.30 -10.71
N LYS A 86 8.80 -2.38 -9.86
CA LYS A 86 10.08 -1.67 -10.09
C LYS A 86 10.71 -2.07 -11.41
N GLY A 87 10.68 -3.36 -11.76
CA GLY A 87 11.18 -3.87 -13.04
C GLY A 87 10.43 -3.31 -14.24
N LEU A 88 9.11 -3.17 -14.16
CA LEU A 88 8.29 -2.57 -15.22
C LEU A 88 8.63 -1.09 -15.44
N VAL A 89 8.77 -0.32 -14.37
CA VAL A 89 9.08 1.11 -14.42
C VAL A 89 10.53 1.34 -14.85
N SER A 90 11.52 0.71 -14.20
CA SER A 90 12.94 0.90 -14.50
C SER A 90 13.35 0.33 -15.85
N GLY A 91 12.63 -0.68 -16.34
CA GLY A 91 12.81 -1.25 -17.68
C GLY A 91 12.18 -0.42 -18.80
N GLY A 92 11.60 0.73 -18.51
CA GLY A 92 10.97 1.64 -19.49
C GLY A 92 9.67 1.12 -20.11
N LYS A 93 9.10 0.03 -19.56
CA LYS A 93 7.82 -0.52 -20.02
C LYS A 93 6.63 0.26 -19.50
N VAL A 94 6.78 0.92 -18.36
CA VAL A 94 5.75 1.74 -17.71
C VAL A 94 6.34 3.12 -17.41
N HIS A 95 5.69 4.18 -17.89
CA HIS A 95 6.12 5.55 -17.65
C HIS A 95 5.47 6.13 -16.41
N ALA A 96 6.11 5.91 -15.27
CA ALA A 96 5.72 6.46 -13.97
C ALA A 96 6.96 6.62 -13.08
N GLU A 97 6.79 7.39 -11.99
CA GLU A 97 7.80 7.51 -10.95
C GLU A 97 7.40 6.66 -9.74
N LEU A 98 8.40 6.03 -9.11
CA LEU A 98 8.18 5.27 -7.89
C LEU A 98 8.38 6.18 -6.67
N PRO A 99 7.45 6.16 -5.69
CA PRO A 99 7.64 6.85 -4.43
C PRO A 99 8.83 6.22 -3.66
N THR A 100 9.53 7.05 -2.90
CA THR A 100 10.70 6.63 -2.12
C THR A 100 10.37 6.34 -0.65
N GLY A 101 9.11 6.47 -0.25
CA GLY A 101 8.65 6.23 1.12
C GLY A 101 7.14 6.23 1.24
N LEU A 102 6.66 5.98 2.44
CA LEU A 102 5.23 6.02 2.78
C LEU A 102 4.68 7.44 2.68
N ASP A 103 3.43 7.55 2.29
CA ASP A 103 2.69 8.79 2.47
C ASP A 103 2.32 9.01 3.96
N SER A 104 1.84 10.19 4.29
CA SER A 104 1.51 10.56 5.67
C SER A 104 0.37 9.71 6.26
N SER A 105 -0.51 9.15 5.44
CA SER A 105 -1.62 8.29 5.91
C SER A 105 -1.10 6.92 6.31
N HIS A 106 -0.31 6.28 5.44
CA HIS A 106 0.28 4.96 5.72
C HIS A 106 1.31 5.04 6.85
N GLN A 107 2.09 6.16 6.92
CA GLN A 107 3.00 6.37 8.04
C GLN A 107 2.26 6.43 9.37
N ARG A 108 1.15 7.18 9.46
CA ARG A 108 0.34 7.23 10.69
C ARG A 108 -0.24 5.87 11.07
N LYS A 109 -0.72 5.08 10.10
CA LYS A 109 -1.21 3.70 10.35
C LYS A 109 -0.10 2.82 10.92
N LEU A 110 1.09 2.88 10.34
CA LEU A 110 2.25 2.11 10.80
C LEU A 110 2.69 2.55 12.20
N ASP A 111 2.69 3.84 12.49
CA ASP A 111 3.06 4.38 13.81
C ASP A 111 2.01 3.98 14.87
N ALA A 112 0.73 4.00 14.54
CA ALA A 112 -0.33 3.50 15.42
C ALA A 112 -0.13 2.01 15.74
N LEU A 113 0.16 1.18 14.73
CA LEU A 113 0.44 -0.24 14.93
C LEU A 113 1.68 -0.49 15.79
N LYS A 114 2.75 0.31 15.63
CA LYS A 114 3.94 0.26 16.49
C LYS A 114 3.63 0.61 17.93
N ALA A 115 2.77 1.62 18.15
CA ALA A 115 2.37 2.12 19.47
C ALA A 115 1.31 1.26 20.16
N ALA A 116 0.63 0.37 19.44
CA ALA A 116 -0.39 -0.52 19.99
C ALA A 116 0.15 -1.33 21.17
N SER A 117 -0.66 -1.50 22.23
CA SER A 117 -0.31 -2.40 23.32
C SER A 117 -0.34 -3.88 22.84
N ASP A 118 0.31 -4.79 23.55
CA ASP A 118 0.34 -6.20 23.14
C ASP A 118 -1.06 -6.83 23.08
N LYS A 119 -1.97 -6.39 23.94
CA LYS A 119 -3.38 -6.86 23.93
C LYS A 119 -4.18 -6.32 22.74
N ASP A 120 -3.82 -5.15 22.20
CA ASP A 120 -4.55 -4.47 21.13
C ASP A 120 -3.93 -4.76 19.76
N PHE A 121 -2.65 -5.17 19.71
CA PHE A 121 -1.89 -5.36 18.47
C PHE A 121 -2.58 -6.27 17.46
N SER A 122 -3.02 -7.46 17.90
CA SER A 122 -3.71 -8.42 17.02
C SER A 122 -4.99 -7.82 16.43
N SER A 123 -5.75 -7.09 17.25
CA SER A 123 -6.98 -6.45 16.78
C SER A 123 -6.71 -5.37 15.73
N GLU A 124 -5.72 -4.52 15.98
CA GLU A 124 -5.34 -3.45 15.06
C GLU A 124 -4.73 -4.00 13.77
N PHE A 125 -3.79 -4.96 13.90
CA PHE A 125 -3.16 -5.59 12.73
C PHE A 125 -4.19 -6.28 11.84
N ASN A 126 -5.03 -7.16 12.38
CA ASN A 126 -5.98 -7.94 11.59
C ASN A 126 -7.00 -7.05 10.89
N SER A 127 -7.57 -6.06 11.60
CA SER A 127 -8.50 -5.09 11.04
C SER A 127 -7.86 -4.25 9.92
N MET A 128 -6.61 -3.86 10.11
CA MET A 128 -5.83 -3.11 9.12
C MET A 128 -5.55 -3.94 7.87
N GLN A 129 -5.22 -5.23 8.03
CA GLN A 129 -5.00 -6.16 6.91
C GLN A 129 -6.27 -6.37 6.08
N VAL A 130 -7.42 -6.53 6.72
CA VAL A 130 -8.71 -6.64 6.01
C VAL A 130 -9.00 -5.40 5.18
N SER A 131 -8.79 -4.20 5.75
CA SER A 131 -9.03 -2.94 5.04
C SER A 131 -8.05 -2.77 3.87
N ALA A 132 -6.76 -2.96 4.11
CA ALA A 132 -5.72 -2.75 3.11
C ALA A 132 -5.88 -3.69 1.90
N HIS A 133 -6.15 -4.98 2.15
CA HIS A 133 -6.35 -5.94 1.07
C HIS A 133 -7.66 -5.73 0.31
N LYS A 134 -8.74 -5.28 0.98
CA LYS A 134 -9.96 -4.87 0.31
C LYS A 134 -9.70 -3.73 -0.67
N ASP A 135 -8.98 -2.71 -0.22
CA ASP A 135 -8.64 -1.54 -1.04
C ASP A 135 -7.70 -1.92 -2.20
N ALA A 136 -6.73 -2.82 -1.95
CA ALA A 136 -5.85 -3.35 -2.99
C ALA A 136 -6.59 -4.15 -4.06
N VAL A 137 -7.51 -5.04 -3.67
CA VAL A 137 -8.36 -5.79 -4.62
C VAL A 137 -9.15 -4.83 -5.50
N ASP A 138 -9.85 -3.85 -4.91
CA ASP A 138 -10.60 -2.84 -5.67
C ASP A 138 -9.70 -2.07 -6.66
N LEU A 139 -8.53 -1.62 -6.20
CA LEU A 139 -7.57 -0.89 -7.02
C LEU A 139 -7.11 -1.71 -8.23
N PHE A 140 -6.72 -2.97 -8.00
CA PHE A 140 -6.23 -3.87 -9.04
C PHE A 140 -7.35 -4.31 -10.00
N GLU A 141 -8.57 -4.55 -9.52
CA GLU A 141 -9.73 -4.85 -10.38
C GLU A 141 -10.04 -3.69 -11.34
N ARG A 142 -10.08 -2.46 -10.83
CA ARG A 142 -10.32 -1.27 -11.64
C ARG A 142 -9.22 -1.08 -12.68
N TYR A 143 -7.95 -1.26 -12.30
CA TYR A 143 -6.84 -1.08 -13.23
C TYR A 143 -6.74 -2.21 -14.25
N ALA A 144 -6.91 -3.46 -13.85
CA ALA A 144 -6.94 -4.60 -14.77
C ALA A 144 -8.05 -4.49 -15.82
N LYS A 145 -9.18 -3.86 -15.47
CA LYS A 145 -10.31 -3.63 -16.38
C LYS A 145 -10.09 -2.41 -17.30
N GLY A 146 -9.69 -1.28 -16.75
CA GLY A 146 -9.72 0.02 -17.41
C GLY A 146 -8.39 0.78 -17.45
N GLY A 147 -7.28 0.18 -17.01
CA GLY A 147 -5.97 0.83 -17.00
C GLY A 147 -5.49 1.23 -18.41
N ASP A 148 -4.77 2.33 -18.48
CA ASP A 148 -4.31 2.97 -19.73
C ASP A 148 -2.96 2.44 -20.23
N ASP A 149 -2.14 1.79 -19.37
CA ASP A 149 -0.90 1.12 -19.78
C ASP A 149 -1.12 -0.40 -19.96
N PRO A 150 -0.90 -0.96 -21.14
CA PRO A 150 -1.19 -2.38 -21.40
C PRO A 150 -0.30 -3.35 -20.63
N ASN A 151 0.97 -3.02 -20.37
CA ASN A 151 1.89 -3.89 -19.62
C ASN A 151 1.47 -3.95 -18.15
N LEU A 152 1.15 -2.80 -17.58
CA LEU A 152 0.74 -2.70 -16.18
C LEU A 152 -0.66 -3.29 -15.98
N LYS A 153 -1.56 -3.12 -16.94
CA LYS A 153 -2.88 -3.74 -16.94
C LYS A 153 -2.82 -5.27 -16.93
N ASP A 154 -1.97 -5.87 -17.78
CA ASP A 154 -1.73 -7.31 -17.80
C ASP A 154 -1.13 -7.81 -16.48
N TRP A 155 -0.14 -7.09 -15.94
CA TRP A 155 0.46 -7.40 -14.66
C TRP A 155 -0.56 -7.30 -13.50
N ALA A 156 -1.39 -6.27 -13.48
CA ALA A 156 -2.44 -6.11 -12.48
C ALA A 156 -3.43 -7.27 -12.51
N GLY A 157 -3.87 -7.69 -13.70
CA GLY A 157 -4.75 -8.85 -13.87
C GLY A 157 -4.13 -10.16 -13.39
N LYS A 158 -2.83 -10.35 -13.59
CA LYS A 158 -2.08 -11.54 -13.13
C LYS A 158 -1.83 -11.55 -11.62
N THR A 159 -1.72 -10.37 -11.00
CA THR A 159 -1.48 -10.22 -9.56
C THR A 159 -2.77 -10.32 -8.75
N LEU A 160 -3.89 -9.89 -9.31
CA LEU A 160 -5.19 -9.81 -8.64
C LEU A 160 -5.63 -11.09 -7.90
N PRO A 161 -5.48 -12.32 -8.46
CA PRO A 161 -5.87 -13.53 -7.72
C PRO A 161 -5.11 -13.73 -6.41
N ALA A 162 -3.83 -13.35 -6.35
CA ALA A 162 -3.06 -13.42 -5.11
C ALA A 162 -3.60 -12.44 -4.05
N LEU A 163 -3.93 -11.20 -4.46
CA LEU A 163 -4.52 -10.21 -3.55
C LEU A 163 -5.90 -10.63 -3.04
N GLN A 164 -6.72 -11.26 -3.88
CA GLN A 164 -8.02 -11.83 -3.46
C GLN A 164 -7.82 -12.95 -2.44
N HIS A 165 -6.81 -13.79 -2.62
CA HIS A 165 -6.45 -14.82 -1.65
C HIS A 165 -5.95 -14.20 -0.33
N HIS A 166 -5.09 -13.20 -0.36
CA HIS A 166 -4.65 -12.47 0.83
C HIS A 166 -5.82 -11.83 1.58
N PHE A 167 -6.76 -11.24 0.85
CA PHE A 167 -7.97 -10.65 1.45
C PHE A 167 -8.79 -11.71 2.20
N GLN A 168 -8.97 -12.90 1.62
CA GLN A 168 -9.65 -14.00 2.29
C GLN A 168 -8.89 -14.44 3.55
N MET A 169 -7.56 -14.59 3.46
CA MET A 169 -6.73 -14.94 4.61
C MET A 169 -6.81 -13.89 5.73
N ALA A 170 -6.81 -12.60 5.40
CA ALA A 170 -6.96 -11.52 6.36
C ALA A 170 -8.33 -11.55 7.06
N GLN A 171 -9.40 -11.81 6.31
CA GLN A 171 -10.74 -11.97 6.89
C GLN A 171 -10.83 -13.17 7.84
N ASP A 172 -10.20 -14.27 7.50
CA ASP A 172 -10.21 -15.47 8.35
C ASP A 172 -9.39 -15.24 9.62
N LEU A 173 -8.27 -14.53 9.51
CA LEU A 173 -7.45 -14.13 10.65
C LEU A 173 -8.23 -13.18 11.59
N ASP A 174 -8.96 -12.23 11.05
CA ASP A 174 -9.78 -11.29 11.84
C ASP A 174 -10.95 -12.00 12.55
N LYS A 175 -11.62 -12.95 11.90
CA LYS A 175 -12.68 -13.76 12.50
C LYS A 175 -12.19 -14.71 13.60
N ALA A 176 -10.96 -15.20 13.49
CA ALA A 176 -10.35 -16.11 14.46
C ALA A 176 -9.94 -15.43 15.77
N ARG A 177 -10.09 -14.10 15.87
CA ARG A 177 -9.80 -13.37 17.13
C ARG A 177 -10.69 -13.88 18.26
N PRO A 178 -10.15 -14.08 19.48
CA PRO A 178 -10.98 -14.29 20.64
C PRO A 178 -11.93 -13.10 20.82
N THR A 179 -13.22 -13.34 20.72
CA THR A 179 -14.21 -12.31 21.11
C THR A 179 -14.00 -12.03 22.59
N ALA A 180 -13.79 -10.76 22.95
CA ALA A 180 -13.76 -10.38 24.35
C ALA A 180 -15.09 -10.84 24.96
N THR A 181 -15.04 -11.86 25.79
CA THR A 181 -16.21 -12.32 26.55
C THR A 181 -16.64 -11.16 27.41
N THR A 182 -17.76 -10.54 27.06
CA THR A 182 -18.40 -9.52 27.91
C THR A 182 -18.68 -10.22 29.23
N GLY A 183 -17.87 -9.89 30.25
CA GLY A 183 -18.01 -10.47 31.56
C GLY A 183 -19.43 -10.27 32.06
N GLU A 184 -20.15 -11.36 32.16
CA GLU A 184 -21.44 -11.46 32.81
C GLU A 184 -21.29 -10.92 34.23
N ARG A 185 -21.80 -9.71 34.46
CA ARG A 185 -21.91 -9.17 35.82
C ARG A 185 -22.99 -10.00 36.52
N ARG A 186 -22.57 -10.85 37.41
CA ARG A 186 -23.41 -11.37 38.50
C ARG A 186 -23.36 -10.43 39.69
#